data_164486a4b4aef48d0385e5efd42c2ca2
#
_entry.id   164486a4b4aef48d0385e5efd42c2ca2
#
_cell.length_a   1.000
_cell.length_b   1.000
_cell.length_c   1.000
_cell.angle_alpha   90.00
_cell.angle_beta   90.00
_cell.angle_gamma   90.00
#
_symmetry.space_group_name_H-M   'P 1'
#
loop_
_entity.id
_entity.type
_entity.pdbx_description
1 polymer ?
#
loop_
_entity_poly.entity_id
_entity_poly.type
_entity_poly.pdbx_seq_one_letter_code
_entity_poly.pdbx_strand_id
1 'polypeptide(L)'
;LFVLIMGVFSCSSNTADLKPTLTAGPTSTAEPTSTVEPTPTSEIGPPPTLTSGPNWCQAFPWDQLNGSTQEDASNRIEGMGFDYGLSLTDISWADAYNNEVPEGTVIAANANDCENIIVVISLGPHPTQTSQSQEIPDCGEDEYQGWTGECCPTDGSNSNCGVSPCHKIGGSPDYEYDENGECVKKEPLLGPQEGSGFQDIDACKLTIQSEEALSLAYDRPTDRLDPTGLVETVVLFADFADVSATQSTEEVFSYISPGAEDFFFDQSYGRLTLSFVPHHKWLRLSGTAAIYREALTSYTGHRDWIQEAMNLADDNVDFSDADAVLVVSPPNAMEVPYGPTLMGWSTPNDGSLTADGTYIANAVTSGADLTYWGDLWYPHEMGHSLGLPDLYGATIPGRAGFTRPFSLMDDIGSTAPGYMGYSRWILRWLDDSQVACIEGNATVTLTPLATFGGLKVVLFPFSQSRALAIESRRQIGYDNDLAREGAVVYIVNTENGFGGGSGEGPMEVLNNAQALLPNESLTYENVTVTVKEASSEGDVIQIDINN
;
A
#
# COMPACT_ATOMS: atom_id res chain seq x y z
N LEU A 1 0.98 -11.71 -23.02
CA LEU A 1 2.18 -10.87 -22.88
C LEU A 1 1.72 -9.42 -22.72
N PHE A 2 1.29 -9.02 -21.56
CA PHE A 2 0.93 -7.63 -21.28
C PHE A 2 1.90 -7.08 -20.23
N VAL A 3 2.64 -6.07 -20.63
CA VAL A 3 3.43 -5.19 -19.79
C VAL A 3 2.46 -4.19 -19.17
N LEU A 4 2.43 -4.08 -17.84
CA LEU A 4 1.73 -3.00 -17.17
C LEU A 4 2.45 -1.68 -17.53
N ILE A 5 1.97 -0.98 -18.54
CA ILE A 5 2.46 0.33 -18.90
C ILE A 5 1.65 1.34 -18.09
N MET A 6 2.25 1.89 -17.04
CA MET A 6 1.75 3.15 -16.48
C MET A 6 1.86 4.22 -17.56
N GLY A 7 0.72 4.63 -18.11
CA GLY A 7 0.65 5.60 -19.17
C GLY A 7 1.02 6.99 -18.69
N VAL A 8 2.24 7.42 -18.98
CA VAL A 8 2.59 8.84 -18.95
C VAL A 8 1.91 9.50 -20.14
N PHE A 9 0.83 10.22 -19.92
CA PHE A 9 0.21 11.04 -20.95
C PHE A 9 1.10 12.22 -21.29
N SER A 10 1.80 12.12 -22.42
CA SER A 10 2.36 13.26 -23.12
C SER A 10 1.28 13.84 -24.05
N CYS A 11 0.81 15.04 -23.78
CA CYS A 11 -0.01 15.80 -24.72
C CYS A 11 0.81 16.11 -25.96
N SER A 12 0.52 15.42 -27.08
CA SER A 12 1.02 15.76 -28.39
C SER A 12 0.07 16.76 -29.05
N SER A 13 0.46 18.01 -29.13
CA SER A 13 -0.17 19.00 -30.00
C SER A 13 0.46 18.92 -31.40
N ASN A 14 -0.33 18.48 -32.38
CA ASN A 14 -0.01 18.64 -33.78
C ASN A 14 0.07 20.11 -34.15
N THR A 15 1.22 20.56 -34.62
CA THR A 15 1.30 21.73 -35.51
C THR A 15 2.28 21.46 -36.64
N ALA A 16 1.80 21.78 -37.83
CA ALA A 16 2.43 21.53 -39.13
C ALA A 16 3.70 22.37 -39.36
N ASP A 17 4.55 21.82 -40.22
CA ASP A 17 5.73 22.38 -40.83
C ASP A 17 5.62 23.85 -41.27
N LEU A 18 6.61 24.67 -40.91
CA LEU A 18 7.15 25.72 -41.77
C LEU A 18 8.61 26.01 -41.34
N LYS A 19 9.50 25.78 -42.27
CA LYS A 19 10.93 26.05 -42.23
C LYS A 19 11.21 27.53 -42.57
N PRO A 20 12.05 28.25 -41.86
CA PRO A 20 12.73 29.40 -42.49
C PRO A 20 14.26 29.30 -42.47
N THR A 21 14.77 29.83 -43.50
CA THR A 21 16.11 30.02 -43.99
C THR A 21 16.98 30.94 -43.10
N LEU A 22 18.25 30.58 -43.00
CA LEU A 22 19.35 31.35 -42.39
C LEU A 22 19.63 32.69 -43.09
N THR A 23 19.94 33.72 -42.29
CA THR A 23 20.88 34.81 -42.71
C THR A 23 21.67 35.33 -41.51
N ALA A 24 22.97 35.57 -41.73
CA ALA A 24 24.02 35.86 -40.77
C ALA A 24 24.30 37.35 -40.52
N GLY A 25 24.74 37.64 -39.26
CA GLY A 25 25.71 38.63 -38.79
C GLY A 25 25.43 40.12 -38.91
N PRO A 26 26.20 41.03 -38.28
CA PRO A 26 27.47 40.84 -37.60
C PRO A 26 27.65 41.51 -36.20
N THR A 27 28.78 41.20 -35.59
CA THR A 27 29.53 41.70 -34.43
C THR A 27 29.54 43.21 -34.18
N SER A 28 29.53 43.64 -32.87
CA SER A 28 30.48 44.65 -32.36
C SER A 28 30.50 44.79 -30.83
N THR A 29 31.69 44.69 -30.30
CA THR A 29 32.35 45.06 -29.05
C THR A 29 31.95 46.36 -28.37
N ALA A 30 31.92 46.39 -27.01
CA ALA A 30 32.79 47.19 -26.10
C ALA A 30 32.23 47.32 -24.68
N GLU A 31 32.99 46.90 -23.69
CA GLU A 31 33.03 47.43 -22.31
C GLU A 31 33.73 48.83 -22.33
N PRO A 32 33.71 49.68 -21.29
CA PRO A 32 33.72 49.40 -19.85
C PRO A 32 33.04 50.48 -18.94
N THR A 33 33.15 50.27 -17.62
CA THR A 33 33.39 51.22 -16.51
C THR A 33 32.24 51.46 -15.51
N SER A 34 32.55 51.04 -14.32
CA SER A 34 32.08 51.32 -12.95
C SER A 34 31.76 52.81 -12.66
N THR A 35 30.68 53.04 -11.91
CA THR A 35 30.59 54.10 -10.88
C THR A 35 29.50 53.75 -9.83
N VAL A 36 29.82 54.02 -8.58
CA VAL A 36 29.13 53.73 -7.35
C VAL A 36 28.18 54.86 -6.95
N GLU A 37 26.99 54.49 -6.38
CA GLU A 37 26.09 55.22 -5.45
C GLU A 37 25.22 56.39 -5.97
N PRO A 38 24.04 56.67 -5.34
CA PRO A 38 23.47 56.22 -4.05
C PRO A 38 22.03 55.68 -4.10
N THR A 39 21.63 55.02 -3.02
CA THR A 39 20.31 54.50 -2.65
C THR A 39 19.17 55.53 -2.76
N PRO A 40 18.05 55.18 -3.39
CA PRO A 40 16.77 55.78 -3.04
C PRO A 40 15.89 54.81 -2.25
N THR A 41 15.36 55.34 -1.16
CA THR A 41 14.21 54.85 -0.42
C THR A 41 13.09 54.49 -1.41
N SER A 42 12.77 53.19 -1.54
CA SER A 42 11.62 52.77 -2.32
C SER A 42 10.35 52.91 -1.49
N GLU A 43 9.45 53.75 -1.91
CA GLU A 43 8.04 53.71 -1.56
C GLU A 43 7.49 52.31 -1.88
N ILE A 44 6.89 51.66 -0.87
CA ILE A 44 6.15 50.41 -1.03
C ILE A 44 4.90 50.75 -1.85
N GLY A 45 4.91 50.38 -3.11
CA GLY A 45 3.70 50.36 -3.93
C GLY A 45 2.73 49.29 -3.40
N PRO A 46 1.41 49.45 -3.63
CA PRO A 46 0.46 48.41 -3.20
C PRO A 46 0.78 47.08 -3.88
N PRO A 47 0.65 45.96 -3.13
CA PRO A 47 0.91 44.63 -3.68
C PRO A 47 0.00 44.38 -4.92
N PRO A 48 0.48 43.63 -5.90
CA PRO A 48 -0.35 43.27 -7.06
C PRO A 48 -1.53 42.43 -6.59
N THR A 49 -2.74 42.84 -6.94
CA THR A 49 -3.96 42.09 -6.75
C THR A 49 -3.86 40.83 -7.62
N LEU A 50 -3.47 39.71 -7.05
CA LEU A 50 -3.47 38.41 -7.72
C LEU A 50 -4.94 37.99 -7.90
N THR A 51 -5.40 38.08 -9.14
CA THR A 51 -6.64 37.42 -9.56
C THR A 51 -6.43 35.93 -9.45
N SER A 52 -7.35 35.22 -8.76
CA SER A 52 -7.42 33.76 -8.61
C SER A 52 -7.21 33.05 -9.97
N GLY A 53 -5.98 32.68 -10.28
CA GLY A 53 -5.60 31.82 -11.41
C GLY A 53 -5.23 30.42 -10.91
N PRO A 54 -5.19 29.41 -11.77
CA PRO A 54 -5.07 28.00 -11.39
C PRO A 54 -3.75 27.58 -10.73
N ASN A 55 -2.83 28.47 -10.39
CA ASN A 55 -1.51 28.15 -9.83
C ASN A 55 -1.13 29.00 -8.60
N TRP A 56 -2.06 29.56 -7.89
CA TRP A 56 -1.78 30.42 -6.73
C TRP A 56 -1.09 29.69 -5.57
N CYS A 57 -1.41 28.43 -5.32
CA CYS A 57 -0.80 27.63 -4.25
C CYS A 57 0.67 27.29 -4.55
N GLN A 58 1.06 27.18 -5.81
CA GLN A 58 2.45 26.94 -6.20
C GLN A 58 3.35 28.17 -5.97
N ALA A 59 2.76 29.35 -5.84
CA ALA A 59 3.48 30.58 -5.56
C ALA A 59 3.68 30.83 -4.05
N PHE A 60 2.99 30.07 -3.18
CA PHE A 60 3.16 30.16 -1.74
C PHE A 60 4.52 29.57 -1.32
N PRO A 61 5.26 30.24 -0.43
CA PRO A 61 6.62 29.82 -0.06
C PRO A 61 6.58 28.66 0.98
N TRP A 62 6.17 27.47 0.56
CA TRP A 62 6.02 26.26 1.38
C TRP A 62 7.30 25.87 2.13
N ASP A 63 8.45 26.05 1.50
CA ASP A 63 9.77 25.78 2.08
C ASP A 63 10.05 26.58 3.36
N GLN A 64 9.41 27.72 3.53
CA GLN A 64 9.55 28.54 4.74
C GLN A 64 8.78 27.99 5.95
N LEU A 65 7.92 27.00 5.76
CA LEU A 65 7.23 26.32 6.85
C LEU A 65 8.09 25.23 7.49
N ASN A 66 9.01 24.64 6.74
CA ASN A 66 9.86 23.56 7.22
C ASN A 66 10.67 23.99 8.46
N GLY A 67 10.69 23.14 9.48
CA GLY A 67 11.35 23.40 10.74
C GLY A 67 10.60 24.35 11.69
N SER A 68 9.41 24.86 11.33
CA SER A 68 8.57 25.64 12.23
C SER A 68 7.64 24.71 13.03
N THR A 69 7.15 25.18 14.19
CA THR A 69 6.09 24.46 14.91
C THR A 69 4.78 24.51 14.12
N GLN A 70 3.86 23.58 14.41
CA GLN A 70 2.52 23.60 13.80
C GLN A 70 1.81 24.94 14.03
N GLU A 71 1.94 25.52 15.25
CA GLU A 71 1.36 26.82 15.60
C GLU A 71 1.98 27.96 14.76
N ASP A 72 3.32 27.97 14.62
CA ASP A 72 4.00 28.97 13.79
C ASP A 72 3.68 28.82 12.30
N ALA A 73 3.56 27.58 11.80
CA ALA A 73 3.15 27.30 10.44
C ALA A 73 1.72 27.77 10.19
N SER A 74 0.79 27.48 11.11
CA SER A 74 -0.59 27.96 11.06
C SER A 74 -0.65 29.50 11.02
N ASN A 75 0.06 30.17 11.91
CA ASN A 75 0.13 31.63 11.97
C ASN A 75 0.70 32.23 10.66
N ARG A 76 1.70 31.59 10.06
CA ARG A 76 2.28 32.03 8.79
C ARG A 76 1.31 31.83 7.63
N ILE A 77 0.60 30.71 7.60
CA ILE A 77 -0.43 30.44 6.59
C ILE A 77 -1.58 31.45 6.72
N GLU A 78 -2.05 31.75 7.93
CA GLU A 78 -3.07 32.77 8.15
C GLU A 78 -2.58 34.18 7.79
N GLY A 79 -1.34 34.50 8.15
CA GLY A 79 -0.75 35.84 7.89
C GLY A 79 -0.44 36.10 6.42
N MET A 80 0.08 35.13 5.71
CA MET A 80 0.46 35.26 4.30
C MET A 80 -0.58 34.69 3.35
N GLY A 81 -1.37 33.70 3.79
CA GLY A 81 -2.29 32.96 2.95
C GLY A 81 -3.37 33.83 2.33
N PHE A 82 -3.77 34.91 2.99
CA PHE A 82 -4.74 35.87 2.44
C PHE A 82 -4.28 36.48 1.10
N ASP A 83 -2.99 36.77 0.96
CA ASP A 83 -2.42 37.31 -0.26
C ASP A 83 -2.42 36.30 -1.42
N TYR A 84 -2.49 35.01 -1.09
CA TYR A 84 -2.50 33.88 -2.04
C TYR A 84 -3.88 33.21 -2.14
N GLY A 85 -4.90 33.69 -1.43
CA GLY A 85 -6.22 33.06 -1.40
C GLY A 85 -6.31 31.75 -0.63
N LEU A 86 -5.34 31.49 0.26
CA LEU A 86 -5.21 30.28 1.06
C LEU A 86 -5.78 30.48 2.47
N SER A 87 -6.45 29.47 3.02
CA SER A 87 -6.87 29.43 4.42
C SER A 87 -6.46 28.10 5.07
N LEU A 88 -6.49 28.04 6.41
CA LEU A 88 -6.20 26.78 7.12
C LEU A 88 -7.18 25.65 6.80
N THR A 89 -8.37 25.99 6.30
CA THR A 89 -9.39 25.00 5.87
C THR A 89 -9.05 24.32 4.55
N ASP A 90 -8.08 24.87 3.80
CA ASP A 90 -7.64 24.31 2.52
C ASP A 90 -6.45 23.36 2.70
N ILE A 91 -6.02 23.12 3.97
CA ILE A 91 -4.83 22.37 4.32
C ILE A 91 -5.20 21.12 5.09
N SER A 92 -4.71 20.00 4.62
CA SER A 92 -4.69 18.74 5.37
C SER A 92 -3.40 18.66 6.17
N TRP A 93 -3.53 18.40 7.47
CA TRP A 93 -2.41 18.16 8.36
C TRP A 93 -2.20 16.65 8.47
N ALA A 94 -0.99 16.21 8.25
CA ALA A 94 -0.60 14.81 8.39
C ALA A 94 0.55 14.69 9.40
N ASP A 95 0.63 13.56 10.06
CA ASP A 95 1.68 13.26 11.02
C ASP A 95 2.63 12.19 10.48
N ALA A 96 3.92 12.34 10.72
CA ALA A 96 4.91 11.33 10.37
C ALA A 96 6.03 11.27 11.40
N TYR A 97 6.57 10.09 11.66
CA TYR A 97 7.75 9.95 12.52
C TYR A 97 8.99 10.48 11.81
N ASN A 98 9.83 11.20 12.56
CA ASN A 98 11.10 11.71 12.05
C ASN A 98 12.15 11.74 13.16
N ASN A 99 13.27 11.07 12.94
CA ASN A 99 14.32 10.94 13.95
C ASN A 99 15.18 12.21 14.11
N GLU A 100 15.15 13.11 13.14
CA GLU A 100 15.99 14.32 13.11
C GLU A 100 15.21 15.60 13.45
N VAL A 101 13.88 15.56 13.26
CA VAL A 101 13.02 16.74 13.45
C VAL A 101 12.21 16.56 14.74
N PRO A 102 12.24 17.55 15.68
CA PRO A 102 11.48 17.46 16.92
C PRO A 102 9.98 17.28 16.72
N GLU A 103 9.32 16.58 17.65
CA GLU A 103 7.87 16.44 17.69
C GLU A 103 7.15 17.79 17.57
N GLY A 104 6.07 17.84 16.81
CA GLY A 104 5.27 19.04 16.59
C GLY A 104 5.87 20.03 15.58
N THR A 105 6.94 19.65 14.85
CA THR A 105 7.63 20.51 13.89
C THR A 105 7.29 20.09 12.45
N VAL A 106 7.09 21.05 11.56
CA VAL A 106 6.83 20.79 10.13
C VAL A 106 8.05 20.14 9.46
N ILE A 107 7.85 18.96 8.90
CA ILE A 107 8.86 18.22 8.13
C ILE A 107 8.83 18.63 6.67
N ALA A 108 7.63 18.70 6.10
CA ALA A 108 7.42 19.02 4.70
C ALA A 108 6.06 19.67 4.49
N ALA A 109 5.95 20.48 3.45
CA ALA A 109 4.67 20.98 2.96
C ALA A 109 4.63 20.80 1.45
N ASN A 110 3.58 20.14 0.95
CA ASN A 110 3.41 19.81 -0.45
C ASN A 110 2.11 20.40 -0.99
N ALA A 111 2.21 21.10 -2.11
CA ALA A 111 1.08 21.70 -2.82
C ALA A 111 1.21 21.45 -4.32
N ASN A 112 1.31 20.17 -4.72
CA ASN A 112 1.43 19.77 -6.13
C ASN A 112 0.18 20.18 -6.94
N ASP A 113 -0.97 20.17 -6.31
CA ASP A 113 -2.19 20.79 -6.81
C ASP A 113 -2.84 21.64 -5.72
N CYS A 114 -3.60 22.65 -6.10
CA CYS A 114 -4.22 23.57 -5.15
C CYS A 114 -5.51 23.01 -4.52
N GLU A 115 -5.85 21.76 -4.78
CA GLU A 115 -7.02 21.07 -4.22
C GLU A 115 -6.62 20.14 -3.06
N ASN A 116 -5.33 19.71 -3.03
CA ASN A 116 -4.80 18.81 -2.00
C ASN A 116 -3.47 19.37 -1.47
N ILE A 117 -3.56 20.22 -0.46
CA ILE A 117 -2.40 20.80 0.22
C ILE A 117 -2.17 20.01 1.51
N ILE A 118 -1.01 19.41 1.64
CA ILE A 118 -0.65 18.60 2.81
C ILE A 118 0.56 19.23 3.50
N VAL A 119 0.45 19.46 4.81
CA VAL A 119 1.54 19.87 5.68
C VAL A 119 1.80 18.74 6.68
N VAL A 120 3.01 18.19 6.65
CA VAL A 120 3.40 17.04 7.48
C VAL A 120 4.11 17.51 8.74
N ILE A 121 3.64 17.05 9.89
CA ILE A 121 4.16 17.35 11.24
C ILE A 121 4.94 16.14 11.75
N SER A 122 6.10 16.39 12.35
CA SER A 122 6.90 15.37 13.03
C SER A 122 6.22 14.89 14.30
N LEU A 123 6.08 13.57 14.44
CA LEU A 123 5.76 12.90 15.72
C LEU A 123 7.01 12.67 16.59
N GLY A 124 8.15 13.24 16.20
CA GLY A 124 9.44 12.96 16.83
C GLY A 124 9.99 11.62 16.37
N PRO A 125 11.05 11.11 17.02
CA PRO A 125 11.59 9.79 16.70
C PRO A 125 10.52 8.73 16.95
N HIS A 126 10.46 7.77 16.03
CA HIS A 126 9.61 6.59 16.21
C HIS A 126 9.84 6.06 17.63
N PRO A 127 8.77 5.74 18.40
CA PRO A 127 8.95 5.14 19.71
C PRO A 127 9.67 3.81 19.51
N THR A 128 11.00 3.88 19.50
CA THR A 128 11.83 2.71 19.68
C THR A 128 11.35 2.11 20.98
N GLN A 129 10.81 0.90 20.95
CA GLN A 129 10.78 0.09 22.14
C GLN A 129 12.18 0.22 22.72
N THR A 130 12.29 0.92 23.84
CA THR A 130 13.52 0.90 24.61
C THR A 130 13.71 -0.55 24.98
N SER A 131 14.42 -1.27 24.15
CA SER A 131 15.06 -2.50 24.54
C SER A 131 15.98 -2.10 25.68
N GLN A 132 15.49 -2.25 26.93
CA GLN A 132 16.42 -2.50 27.99
C GLN A 132 17.25 -3.64 27.47
N SER A 133 18.54 -3.40 27.30
CA SER A 133 19.52 -4.43 27.00
C SER A 133 19.53 -5.41 28.17
N GLN A 134 18.55 -6.35 28.18
CA GLN A 134 18.75 -7.61 28.82
C GLN A 134 19.81 -8.31 27.96
N GLU A 135 20.91 -8.70 28.60
CA GLU A 135 21.90 -9.55 27.95
C GLU A 135 21.11 -10.74 27.37
N ILE A 136 21.12 -10.80 26.03
CA ILE A 136 20.45 -11.87 25.28
C ILE A 136 21.20 -13.15 25.66
N PRO A 137 20.57 -14.18 26.24
CA PRO A 137 21.26 -15.43 26.52
C PRO A 137 21.74 -16.04 25.20
N ASP A 138 23.00 -16.43 25.16
CA ASP A 138 23.58 -17.16 24.04
C ASP A 138 23.00 -18.59 24.08
N CYS A 139 22.04 -18.87 23.20
CA CYS A 139 21.40 -20.17 23.11
C CYS A 139 22.38 -21.22 22.54
N GLY A 140 22.30 -22.46 23.05
CA GLY A 140 23.16 -23.55 22.60
C GLY A 140 22.93 -23.96 21.14
N GLU A 141 23.84 -24.79 20.57
CA GLU A 141 23.79 -25.23 19.15
C GLU A 141 22.46 -25.93 18.75
N ASP A 142 21.69 -26.46 19.73
CA ASP A 142 20.42 -27.15 19.51
C ASP A 142 19.23 -26.37 20.09
N GLU A 143 19.37 -25.06 20.27
CA GLU A 143 18.36 -24.18 20.84
C GLU A 143 18.17 -22.94 19.96
N TYR A 144 16.93 -22.44 19.87
CA TYR A 144 16.62 -21.15 19.25
C TYR A 144 16.04 -20.20 20.28
N GLN A 145 16.16 -18.91 20.05
CA GLN A 145 15.60 -17.91 20.93
C GLN A 145 14.08 -17.80 20.72
N GLY A 146 13.33 -18.21 21.74
CA GLY A 146 11.87 -18.06 21.77
C GLY A 146 11.49 -16.58 21.96
N TRP A 147 10.26 -16.26 21.67
CA TRP A 147 9.67 -14.90 21.72
C TRP A 147 9.78 -14.21 23.08
N THR A 148 9.89 -14.97 24.17
CA THR A 148 10.10 -14.45 25.53
C THR A 148 11.58 -14.18 25.86
N GLY A 149 12.49 -14.37 24.89
CA GLY A 149 13.93 -14.24 25.09
C GLY A 149 14.56 -15.45 25.76
N GLU A 150 13.82 -16.53 25.97
CA GLU A 150 14.31 -17.80 26.52
C GLU A 150 14.85 -18.72 25.43
N CYS A 151 15.88 -19.51 25.74
CA CYS A 151 16.41 -20.49 24.81
C CYS A 151 15.54 -21.74 24.75
N CYS A 152 15.17 -22.13 23.55
CA CYS A 152 14.19 -23.17 23.27
C CYS A 152 14.79 -24.30 22.44
N PRO A 153 14.60 -25.60 22.84
CA PRO A 153 15.12 -26.72 22.09
C PRO A 153 14.52 -26.80 20.68
N THR A 154 15.38 -27.08 19.69
CA THR A 154 14.96 -27.25 18.28
C THR A 154 14.13 -28.53 18.05
N ASP A 155 14.14 -29.47 18.99
CA ASP A 155 13.40 -30.74 18.93
C ASP A 155 11.91 -30.65 19.32
N GLY A 156 11.43 -29.46 19.67
CA GLY A 156 10.04 -29.23 20.07
C GLY A 156 9.65 -29.88 21.41
N SER A 157 10.63 -30.33 22.22
CA SER A 157 10.39 -31.06 23.49
C SER A 157 9.83 -30.17 24.60
N ASN A 158 9.89 -28.85 24.46
CA ASN A 158 9.33 -27.90 25.40
C ASN A 158 8.16 -27.12 24.74
N SER A 159 6.93 -27.48 25.12
CA SER A 159 5.70 -26.87 24.60
C SER A 159 5.55 -25.38 24.93
N ASN A 160 6.34 -24.87 25.89
CA ASN A 160 6.35 -23.42 26.21
C ASN A 160 7.28 -22.61 25.30
N CYS A 161 8.12 -23.25 24.54
CA CYS A 161 9.11 -22.64 23.65
C CYS A 161 8.63 -22.47 22.20
N GLY A 162 7.72 -23.29 21.76
CA GLY A 162 6.99 -23.01 20.51
C GLY A 162 6.09 -21.80 20.74
N VAL A 163 6.01 -20.89 19.76
CA VAL A 163 4.99 -19.85 19.82
C VAL A 163 3.65 -20.57 19.91
N SER A 164 3.10 -20.66 21.13
CA SER A 164 1.74 -21.19 21.28
C SER A 164 0.88 -20.40 20.30
N PRO A 165 0.05 -21.08 19.50
CA PRO A 165 -0.86 -20.39 18.59
C PRO A 165 -1.64 -19.28 19.27
N CYS A 166 -1.84 -19.37 20.59
CA CYS A 166 -2.51 -18.39 21.42
C CYS A 166 -1.62 -17.21 21.90
N HIS A 167 -0.30 -17.31 21.76
CA HIS A 167 0.64 -16.25 22.20
C HIS A 167 1.13 -15.35 21.05
N LYS A 168 0.73 -15.64 19.82
CA LYS A 168 1.03 -14.74 18.71
C LYS A 168 0.39 -13.38 18.98
N ILE A 169 1.12 -12.31 18.71
CA ILE A 169 0.56 -10.94 18.79
C ILE A 169 -0.69 -10.91 17.91
N GLY A 170 -1.84 -10.55 18.50
CA GLY A 170 -3.14 -10.67 17.85
C GLY A 170 -3.84 -12.02 18.00
N GLY A 171 -3.21 -13.01 18.64
CA GLY A 171 -3.74 -14.37 18.76
C GLY A 171 -3.64 -15.18 17.47
N SER A 172 -3.94 -16.46 17.53
CA SER A 172 -4.15 -17.29 16.33
C SER A 172 -5.63 -17.26 15.95
N PRO A 173 -5.99 -17.15 14.68
CA PRO A 173 -7.40 -17.20 14.25
C PRO A 173 -8.11 -18.47 14.71
N ASP A 174 -7.38 -19.56 14.77
CA ASP A 174 -7.91 -20.90 15.00
C ASP A 174 -7.77 -21.38 16.46
N TYR A 175 -7.18 -20.57 17.36
CA TYR A 175 -6.89 -20.99 18.72
C TYR A 175 -7.25 -19.90 19.74
N GLU A 176 -7.67 -20.31 20.94
CA GLU A 176 -7.94 -19.46 22.09
C GLU A 176 -7.55 -20.16 23.39
N TYR A 177 -7.44 -19.40 24.48
CA TYR A 177 -7.30 -20.01 25.80
C TYR A 177 -8.66 -20.43 26.32
N ASP A 178 -8.79 -21.69 26.74
CA ASP A 178 -9.98 -22.17 27.43
C ASP A 178 -10.05 -21.64 28.88
N GLU A 179 -11.08 -22.05 29.61
CA GLU A 179 -11.30 -21.67 31.01
C GLU A 179 -10.19 -22.16 31.96
N ASN A 180 -9.35 -23.10 31.51
CA ASN A 180 -8.22 -23.62 32.27
C ASN A 180 -6.90 -22.94 31.86
N GLY A 181 -6.92 -22.06 30.88
CA GLY A 181 -5.75 -21.41 30.31
C GLY A 181 -4.98 -22.28 29.33
N GLU A 182 -5.58 -23.37 28.82
CA GLU A 182 -5.00 -24.20 27.77
C GLU A 182 -5.33 -23.62 26.38
N CYS A 183 -4.34 -23.63 25.50
CA CYS A 183 -4.52 -23.17 24.11
C CYS A 183 -5.27 -24.24 23.30
N VAL A 184 -6.53 -24.00 23.04
CA VAL A 184 -7.42 -24.90 22.32
C VAL A 184 -7.81 -24.34 20.96
N LYS A 185 -8.03 -25.24 20.01
CA LYS A 185 -8.53 -24.82 18.70
C LYS A 185 -9.93 -24.24 18.85
N LYS A 186 -10.14 -23.00 18.34
CA LYS A 186 -11.47 -22.40 18.31
C LYS A 186 -12.42 -23.26 17.49
N GLU A 187 -13.57 -23.55 18.05
CA GLU A 187 -14.70 -23.96 17.22
C GLU A 187 -15.03 -22.74 16.31
N PRO A 188 -15.23 -22.96 15.00
CA PRO A 188 -15.66 -21.89 14.13
C PRO A 188 -16.93 -21.29 14.73
N LEU A 189 -16.87 -20.01 15.14
CA LEU A 189 -18.06 -19.27 15.51
C LEU A 189 -18.89 -19.10 14.22
N LEU A 190 -19.66 -20.12 13.90
CA LEU A 190 -20.72 -20.02 12.91
C LEU A 190 -21.70 -18.99 13.48
N GLY A 191 -21.61 -17.76 13.01
CA GLY A 191 -22.69 -16.78 13.22
C GLY A 191 -24.00 -17.45 12.79
N PRO A 192 -25.13 -17.16 13.44
CA PRO A 192 -26.39 -17.77 13.08
C PRO A 192 -26.70 -17.47 11.60
N GLN A 193 -26.44 -18.46 10.75
CA GLN A 193 -26.94 -18.49 9.38
C GLN A 193 -28.36 -19.07 9.47
N GLU A 194 -29.31 -18.25 9.88
CA GLU A 194 -30.72 -18.64 9.94
C GLU A 194 -31.50 -17.95 8.82
N GLY A 195 -32.15 -18.73 8.00
CA GLY A 195 -33.05 -18.27 6.95
C GLY A 195 -32.94 -19.11 5.68
N SER A 196 -33.96 -19.05 4.86
CA SER A 196 -34.02 -19.73 3.55
C SER A 196 -33.25 -18.98 2.44
N GLY A 197 -32.55 -17.90 2.79
CA GLY A 197 -31.87 -17.04 1.81
C GLY A 197 -30.38 -17.40 1.55
N PHE A 198 -29.84 -18.43 2.21
CA PHE A 198 -28.46 -18.88 2.04
C PHE A 198 -28.34 -19.95 0.95
N GLN A 199 -27.24 -19.95 0.23
CA GLN A 199 -26.89 -20.93 -0.79
C GLN A 199 -25.47 -21.46 -0.60
N ASP A 200 -25.08 -22.42 -1.43
CA ASP A 200 -23.73 -22.99 -1.42
C ASP A 200 -22.69 -21.89 -1.65
N ILE A 201 -21.61 -21.92 -0.87
CA ILE A 201 -20.55 -20.92 -0.94
C ILE A 201 -19.87 -20.86 -2.32
N ASP A 202 -19.82 -21.99 -3.04
CA ASP A 202 -19.24 -22.03 -4.38
C ASP A 202 -20.01 -21.19 -5.40
N ALA A 203 -21.29 -20.88 -5.15
CA ALA A 203 -22.05 -19.96 -5.98
C ALA A 203 -21.53 -18.51 -5.92
N CYS A 204 -20.83 -18.14 -4.85
CA CYS A 204 -20.22 -16.84 -4.65
C CYS A 204 -18.74 -16.76 -5.07
N LYS A 205 -18.12 -17.88 -5.43
CA LYS A 205 -16.78 -17.90 -6.02
C LYS A 205 -16.86 -17.43 -7.47
N LEU A 206 -16.50 -16.17 -7.69
CA LEU A 206 -16.52 -15.59 -9.04
C LEU A 206 -15.42 -16.24 -9.89
N THR A 207 -15.79 -16.81 -11.04
CA THR A 207 -14.90 -17.68 -11.83
C THR A 207 -14.53 -17.12 -13.19
N ILE A 208 -15.26 -16.09 -13.67
CA ILE A 208 -14.90 -15.43 -14.91
C ILE A 208 -13.90 -14.34 -14.63
N GLN A 209 -12.75 -14.41 -15.29
CA GLN A 209 -11.66 -13.47 -15.13
C GLN A 209 -11.22 -12.90 -16.48
N SER A 210 -10.62 -11.71 -16.45
CA SER A 210 -9.79 -11.24 -17.55
C SER A 210 -8.54 -12.14 -17.65
N GLU A 211 -7.95 -12.30 -18.85
CA GLU A 211 -6.72 -13.10 -19.06
C GLU A 211 -5.45 -12.45 -18.45
N GLU A 212 -5.58 -11.72 -17.35
CA GLU A 212 -4.51 -10.94 -16.73
C GLU A 212 -3.82 -11.73 -15.62
N ALA A 213 -2.55 -11.40 -15.37
CA ALA A 213 -1.74 -11.99 -14.30
C ALA A 213 -2.23 -11.62 -12.90
N LEU A 214 -3.12 -10.62 -12.79
CA LEU A 214 -3.77 -10.12 -11.59
C LEU A 214 -5.28 -10.31 -11.73
N SER A 215 -5.92 -10.91 -10.75
CA SER A 215 -7.34 -11.18 -10.81
C SER A 215 -7.96 -11.34 -9.42
N LEU A 216 -9.21 -10.93 -9.29
CA LEU A 216 -10.08 -11.20 -8.14
C LEU A 216 -10.94 -12.45 -8.33
N ALA A 217 -10.75 -13.21 -9.40
CA ALA A 217 -11.50 -14.43 -9.66
C ALA A 217 -10.86 -15.67 -8.99
N TYR A 218 -11.67 -16.68 -8.73
CA TYR A 218 -11.24 -18.05 -8.52
C TYR A 218 -11.04 -18.71 -9.92
N ASP A 219 -9.98 -19.45 -10.28
CA ASP A 219 -8.80 -19.75 -9.47
C ASP A 219 -7.74 -18.64 -9.58
N ARG A 220 -6.90 -18.51 -8.57
CA ARG A 220 -5.79 -17.55 -8.58
C ARG A 220 -4.76 -17.87 -9.66
N PRO A 221 -4.05 -16.85 -10.21
CA PRO A 221 -2.93 -17.07 -11.12
C PRO A 221 -1.83 -17.95 -10.51
N THR A 222 -1.32 -18.92 -11.26
CA THR A 222 -0.45 -20.01 -10.77
C THR A 222 0.98 -19.59 -10.43
N ASP A 223 1.49 -18.52 -11.08
CA ASP A 223 2.86 -18.03 -10.87
C ASP A 223 2.94 -16.93 -9.79
N ARG A 224 1.89 -16.78 -8.98
CA ARG A 224 1.85 -15.83 -7.87
C ARG A 224 2.27 -16.51 -6.57
N LEU A 225 2.77 -15.71 -5.60
CA LEU A 225 3.18 -16.20 -4.29
C LEU A 225 2.05 -16.97 -3.61
N ASP A 226 2.40 -18.04 -2.87
CA ASP A 226 1.42 -18.68 -2.01
C ASP A 226 1.03 -17.69 -0.89
N PRO A 227 -0.25 -17.36 -0.74
CA PRO A 227 -0.68 -16.38 0.24
C PRO A 227 -0.71 -16.93 1.68
N THR A 228 -0.25 -18.15 1.90
CA THR A 228 -0.25 -18.81 3.23
C THR A 228 1.08 -19.49 3.49
N GLY A 229 1.44 -19.64 4.76
CA GLY A 229 2.72 -20.23 5.15
C GLY A 229 3.84 -19.18 5.22
N LEU A 230 5.07 -19.63 5.02
CA LEU A 230 6.26 -18.78 4.98
C LEU A 230 6.49 -18.29 3.55
N VAL A 231 6.72 -17.00 3.38
CA VAL A 231 7.25 -16.40 2.16
C VAL A 231 8.62 -15.82 2.48
N GLU A 232 9.66 -16.38 1.87
CA GLU A 232 11.01 -15.89 2.01
C GLU A 232 11.35 -14.92 0.88
N THR A 233 11.73 -13.69 1.23
CA THR A 233 12.11 -12.65 0.29
C THR A 233 13.58 -12.27 0.47
N VAL A 234 14.40 -12.54 -0.52
CA VAL A 234 15.79 -12.06 -0.56
C VAL A 234 15.79 -10.57 -0.87
N VAL A 235 16.47 -9.78 -0.01
CA VAL A 235 16.56 -8.32 -0.16
C VAL A 235 17.95 -7.90 -0.60
N LEU A 236 18.04 -7.29 -1.77
CA LEU A 236 19.26 -6.74 -2.35
C LEU A 236 19.21 -5.21 -2.35
N PHE A 237 20.33 -4.57 -2.04
CA PHE A 237 20.45 -3.11 -2.08
C PHE A 237 21.34 -2.73 -3.27
N ALA A 238 20.80 -1.95 -4.22
CA ALA A 238 21.51 -1.65 -5.45
C ALA A 238 21.50 -0.15 -5.76
N ASP A 239 22.71 0.45 -5.87
CA ASP A 239 22.88 1.83 -6.28
C ASP A 239 23.38 1.93 -7.75
N PHE A 240 23.40 3.14 -8.30
CA PHE A 240 23.61 3.36 -9.72
C PHE A 240 25.02 3.89 -10.02
N ALA A 241 25.49 3.74 -11.26
CA ALA A 241 26.82 4.19 -11.67
C ALA A 241 27.05 5.69 -11.42
N ASP A 242 26.00 6.49 -11.49
CA ASP A 242 26.02 7.96 -11.31
C ASP A 242 25.43 8.43 -9.97
N VAL A 243 24.70 7.59 -9.23
CA VAL A 243 24.09 7.91 -7.95
C VAL A 243 24.49 6.87 -6.90
N SER A 244 25.45 7.22 -6.06
CA SER A 244 25.79 6.39 -4.89
C SER A 244 24.80 6.61 -3.77
N ALA A 245 24.50 5.55 -3.04
CA ALA A 245 23.69 5.64 -1.83
C ALA A 245 24.32 6.58 -0.78
N THR A 246 23.47 7.33 -0.09
CA THR A 246 23.89 8.23 1.01
C THR A 246 23.55 7.68 2.38
N GLN A 247 22.67 6.70 2.46
CA GLN A 247 22.24 6.00 3.68
C GLN A 247 22.83 4.58 3.71
N SER A 248 22.94 4.00 4.89
CA SER A 248 23.28 2.58 5.03
C SER A 248 22.14 1.69 4.55
N THR A 249 22.43 0.44 4.28
CA THR A 249 21.39 -0.54 3.89
C THR A 249 20.40 -0.82 5.01
N GLU A 250 20.88 -0.79 6.26
CA GLU A 250 20.06 -0.96 7.46
C GLU A 250 19.08 0.21 7.63
N GLU A 251 19.55 1.45 7.44
CA GLU A 251 18.69 2.64 7.49
C GLU A 251 17.59 2.59 6.43
N VAL A 252 17.94 2.21 5.18
CA VAL A 252 16.95 2.11 4.12
C VAL A 252 16.00 0.94 4.33
N PHE A 253 16.49 -0.18 4.84
CA PHE A 253 15.66 -1.35 5.15
C PHE A 253 14.64 -1.06 6.26
N SER A 254 14.96 -0.18 7.20
CA SER A 254 14.03 0.20 8.28
C SER A 254 12.76 0.90 7.82
N TYR A 255 12.67 1.34 6.56
CA TYR A 255 11.40 1.81 5.96
C TYR A 255 10.45 0.67 5.58
N ILE A 256 10.91 -0.59 5.59
CA ILE A 256 10.16 -1.76 5.13
C ILE A 256 9.89 -2.71 6.29
N SER A 257 10.92 -3.06 7.03
CA SER A 257 10.88 -4.05 8.12
C SER A 257 11.01 -3.33 9.49
N PRO A 258 10.22 -3.72 10.51
CA PRO A 258 9.32 -4.89 10.55
C PRO A 258 7.89 -4.61 10.07
N GLY A 259 7.58 -3.39 9.61
CA GLY A 259 6.19 -2.99 9.33
C GLY A 259 5.49 -3.85 8.28
N ALA A 260 6.21 -4.28 7.24
CA ALA A 260 5.65 -5.16 6.21
C ALA A 260 5.32 -6.56 6.75
N GLU A 261 6.18 -7.13 7.57
CA GLU A 261 5.95 -8.43 8.23
C GLU A 261 4.74 -8.35 9.16
N ASP A 262 4.65 -7.30 9.97
CA ASP A 262 3.54 -7.05 10.88
C ASP A 262 2.22 -6.88 10.11
N PHE A 263 2.25 -6.15 9.00
CA PHE A 263 1.08 -5.98 8.14
C PHE A 263 0.54 -7.31 7.63
N PHE A 264 1.38 -8.14 7.01
CA PHE A 264 0.92 -9.40 6.46
C PHE A 264 0.47 -10.37 7.54
N PHE A 265 1.16 -10.41 8.67
CA PHE A 265 0.74 -11.22 9.81
C PHE A 265 -0.66 -10.83 10.30
N ASP A 266 -0.91 -9.51 10.49
CA ASP A 266 -2.22 -9.00 10.93
C ASP A 266 -3.30 -9.27 9.89
N GLN A 267 -3.07 -8.86 8.63
CA GLN A 267 -4.09 -8.95 7.58
C GLN A 267 -4.46 -10.38 7.20
N SER A 268 -3.52 -11.30 7.34
CA SER A 268 -3.74 -12.73 7.10
C SER A 268 -4.24 -13.50 8.31
N TYR A 269 -4.42 -12.84 9.44
CA TYR A 269 -4.72 -13.48 10.73
C TYR A 269 -3.65 -14.52 11.13
N GLY A 270 -2.39 -14.24 10.82
CA GLY A 270 -1.24 -15.09 11.06
C GLY A 270 -1.11 -16.29 10.12
N ARG A 271 -1.85 -16.32 9.00
CA ARG A 271 -1.74 -17.41 8.01
C ARG A 271 -0.56 -17.22 7.05
N LEU A 272 -0.11 -15.99 6.85
CA LEU A 272 1.09 -15.65 6.08
C LEU A 272 2.16 -15.12 7.03
N THR A 273 3.36 -15.66 6.93
CA THR A 273 4.56 -15.13 7.57
C THR A 273 5.49 -14.66 6.48
N LEU A 274 5.80 -13.37 6.47
CA LEU A 274 6.84 -12.81 5.60
C LEU A 274 8.17 -12.86 6.34
N SER A 275 9.21 -13.32 5.66
CA SER A 275 10.58 -13.35 6.16
C SER A 275 11.51 -12.67 5.16
N PHE A 276 12.24 -11.67 5.61
CA PHE A 276 13.26 -11.03 4.79
C PHE A 276 14.65 -11.62 5.05
N VAL A 277 15.40 -11.84 3.97
CA VAL A 277 16.83 -12.22 4.00
C VAL A 277 17.65 -11.08 3.38
N PRO A 278 17.99 -10.04 4.17
CA PRO A 278 18.67 -8.87 3.63
C PRO A 278 20.17 -9.10 3.43
N HIS A 279 20.67 -8.83 2.22
CA HIS A 279 22.10 -8.75 1.93
C HIS A 279 22.60 -7.31 2.14
N HIS A 280 22.98 -6.96 3.36
CA HIS A 280 23.39 -5.61 3.77
C HIS A 280 24.70 -5.15 3.10
N LYS A 281 24.62 -4.91 1.80
CA LYS A 281 25.72 -4.38 1.00
C LYS A 281 25.16 -3.67 -0.24
N TRP A 282 25.58 -2.43 -0.46
CA TRP A 282 25.27 -1.75 -1.72
C TRP A 282 25.97 -2.41 -2.89
N LEU A 283 25.21 -2.92 -3.83
CA LEU A 283 25.66 -3.46 -5.12
C LEU A 283 25.68 -2.31 -6.13
N ARG A 284 26.79 -2.14 -6.85
CA ARG A 284 26.89 -1.10 -7.87
C ARG A 284 26.45 -1.61 -9.22
N LEU A 285 25.28 -1.14 -9.68
CA LEU A 285 24.77 -1.42 -11.03
C LEU A 285 25.63 -0.74 -12.09
N SER A 286 25.66 -1.31 -13.30
CA SER A 286 26.50 -0.86 -14.40
C SER A 286 25.98 0.41 -15.10
N GLY A 287 24.68 0.67 -15.05
CA GLY A 287 24.01 1.78 -15.70
C GLY A 287 23.75 2.98 -14.77
N THR A 288 23.34 4.10 -15.37
CA THR A 288 22.88 5.29 -14.64
C THR A 288 21.44 5.11 -14.14
N ALA A 289 21.04 5.87 -13.12
CA ALA A 289 19.67 5.85 -12.60
C ALA A 289 18.61 6.08 -13.71
N ALA A 290 18.91 6.97 -14.67
CA ALA A 290 18.05 7.25 -15.81
C ALA A 290 17.83 6.00 -16.72
N ILE A 291 18.83 5.14 -16.90
CA ILE A 291 18.71 3.90 -17.68
C ILE A 291 17.73 2.94 -16.99
N TYR A 292 17.82 2.80 -15.66
CA TYR A 292 16.94 1.90 -14.91
C TYR A 292 15.52 2.46 -14.78
N ARG A 293 15.36 3.80 -14.68
CA ARG A 293 14.04 4.41 -14.82
C ARG A 293 13.38 4.05 -16.16
N GLU A 294 14.13 4.14 -17.25
CA GLU A 294 13.62 3.75 -18.59
C GLU A 294 13.33 2.24 -18.64
N ALA A 295 14.14 1.42 -17.98
CA ALA A 295 13.96 -0.03 -17.90
C ALA A 295 12.58 -0.42 -17.31
N LEU A 296 12.04 0.35 -16.38
CA LEU A 296 10.70 0.11 -15.79
C LEU A 296 9.56 0.25 -16.81
N THR A 297 9.80 0.80 -17.99
CA THR A 297 8.77 0.94 -19.04
C THR A 297 8.50 -0.35 -19.81
N SER A 298 9.26 -1.41 -19.53
CA SER A 298 9.10 -2.71 -20.20
C SER A 298 9.40 -3.87 -19.24
N TYR A 299 8.69 -4.98 -19.43
CA TYR A 299 8.96 -6.22 -18.69
C TYR A 299 10.44 -6.64 -18.79
N THR A 300 11.00 -6.69 -20.02
CA THR A 300 12.38 -7.11 -20.22
C THR A 300 13.38 -6.19 -19.54
N GLY A 301 13.18 -4.89 -19.62
CA GLY A 301 14.06 -3.92 -18.95
C GLY A 301 14.05 -4.08 -17.44
N HIS A 302 12.85 -4.16 -16.85
CA HIS A 302 12.69 -4.36 -15.43
C HIS A 302 13.30 -5.69 -14.96
N ARG A 303 13.03 -6.77 -15.68
CA ARG A 303 13.63 -8.08 -15.44
C ARG A 303 15.15 -8.05 -15.53
N ASP A 304 15.73 -7.38 -16.53
CA ASP A 304 17.17 -7.27 -16.70
C ASP A 304 17.84 -6.50 -15.57
N TRP A 305 17.18 -5.46 -15.05
CA TRP A 305 17.64 -4.74 -13.86
C TRP A 305 17.73 -5.67 -12.65
N ILE A 306 16.64 -6.38 -12.33
CA ILE A 306 16.61 -7.29 -11.18
C ILE A 306 17.64 -8.40 -11.36
N GLN A 307 17.73 -8.99 -12.55
CA GLN A 307 18.70 -10.04 -12.85
C GLN A 307 20.14 -9.56 -12.70
N GLU A 308 20.44 -8.31 -13.07
CA GLU A 308 21.78 -7.73 -12.84
C GLU A 308 22.09 -7.64 -11.35
N ALA A 309 21.14 -7.17 -10.53
CA ALA A 309 21.34 -7.11 -9.07
C ALA A 309 21.56 -8.50 -8.47
N MET A 310 20.76 -9.49 -8.89
CA MET A 310 20.93 -10.90 -8.48
C MET A 310 22.32 -11.42 -8.87
N ASN A 311 22.75 -11.23 -10.11
CA ASN A 311 24.07 -11.67 -10.58
C ASN A 311 25.24 -11.02 -9.81
N LEU A 312 25.07 -9.78 -9.35
CA LEU A 312 26.07 -9.08 -8.52
C LEU A 312 26.15 -9.62 -7.09
N ALA A 313 25.08 -10.24 -6.61
CA ALA A 313 24.97 -10.82 -5.28
C ALA A 313 25.33 -12.30 -5.23
N ASP A 314 25.25 -13.03 -6.35
CA ASP A 314 25.26 -14.49 -6.50
C ASP A 314 26.42 -15.20 -5.76
N ASP A 315 27.62 -14.64 -5.77
CA ASP A 315 28.76 -15.20 -5.04
C ASP A 315 28.59 -15.22 -3.49
N ASN A 316 27.58 -14.49 -2.94
CA ASN A 316 27.41 -14.26 -1.49
C ASN A 316 25.98 -14.49 -0.98
N VAL A 317 25.03 -14.74 -1.86
CA VAL A 317 23.61 -14.90 -1.55
C VAL A 317 23.11 -16.19 -2.18
N ASP A 318 22.47 -17.03 -1.40
CA ASP A 318 21.79 -18.24 -1.86
C ASP A 318 20.34 -17.91 -2.16
N PHE A 319 19.92 -18.13 -3.40
CA PHE A 319 18.56 -17.89 -3.86
C PHE A 319 17.70 -19.18 -3.96
N SER A 320 18.26 -20.31 -3.55
CA SER A 320 17.61 -21.62 -3.76
C SER A 320 16.25 -21.75 -3.08
N ASP A 321 16.05 -21.09 -1.93
CA ASP A 321 14.82 -21.10 -1.16
C ASP A 321 14.00 -19.80 -1.30
N ALA A 322 14.44 -18.86 -2.16
CA ALA A 322 13.78 -17.58 -2.33
C ALA A 322 12.43 -17.70 -3.09
N ASP A 323 11.34 -17.28 -2.46
CA ASP A 323 10.02 -17.15 -3.11
C ASP A 323 9.92 -15.84 -3.91
N ALA A 324 10.62 -14.79 -3.44
CA ALA A 324 10.63 -13.48 -4.07
C ALA A 324 12.00 -12.77 -3.91
N VAL A 325 12.22 -11.77 -4.76
CA VAL A 325 13.38 -10.86 -4.65
C VAL A 325 12.90 -9.43 -4.53
N LEU A 326 13.46 -8.69 -3.57
CA LEU A 326 13.28 -7.25 -3.43
C LEU A 326 14.61 -6.54 -3.73
N VAL A 327 14.64 -5.67 -4.74
CA VAL A 327 15.80 -4.82 -5.04
C VAL A 327 15.52 -3.41 -4.55
N VAL A 328 16.22 -3.00 -3.51
CA VAL A 328 16.05 -1.69 -2.87
C VAL A 328 17.03 -0.68 -3.46
N SER A 329 16.48 0.36 -4.08
CA SER A 329 17.23 1.52 -4.60
C SER A 329 17.50 2.54 -3.49
N PRO A 330 18.58 3.33 -3.58
CA PRO A 330 18.84 4.37 -2.59
C PRO A 330 17.80 5.51 -2.72
N PRO A 331 17.21 5.99 -1.61
CA PRO A 331 16.20 7.06 -1.63
C PRO A 331 16.65 8.35 -2.30
N ASN A 332 17.95 8.63 -2.31
CA ASN A 332 18.51 9.79 -3.00
C ASN A 332 18.58 9.66 -4.53
N ALA A 333 18.19 8.51 -5.10
CA ALA A 333 18.12 8.31 -6.56
C ALA A 333 16.77 8.81 -7.12
N MET A 334 16.52 10.10 -7.04
CA MET A 334 15.25 10.73 -7.42
C MET A 334 14.85 10.54 -8.89
N GLU A 335 15.77 10.12 -9.75
CA GLU A 335 15.46 9.78 -11.14
C GLU A 335 14.67 8.47 -11.28
N VAL A 336 14.64 7.62 -10.24
CA VAL A 336 13.79 6.44 -10.14
C VAL A 336 12.66 6.77 -9.16
N PRO A 337 11.55 7.38 -9.61
CA PRO A 337 10.56 7.95 -8.71
C PRO A 337 9.64 6.94 -8.04
N TYR A 338 9.52 5.74 -8.60
CA TYR A 338 8.66 4.66 -8.11
C TYR A 338 9.30 3.30 -8.39
N GLY A 339 8.83 2.28 -7.70
CA GLY A 339 9.33 0.93 -7.88
C GLY A 339 8.19 -0.08 -7.94
N PRO A 340 7.96 -0.70 -9.13
CA PRO A 340 6.86 -1.62 -9.34
C PRO A 340 7.22 -3.07 -9.03
N THR A 341 6.19 -3.91 -8.97
CA THR A 341 6.29 -5.36 -8.96
C THR A 341 6.58 -5.93 -10.36
N LEU A 342 7.52 -6.87 -10.45
CA LEU A 342 7.73 -7.74 -11.61
C LEU A 342 7.02 -9.07 -11.37
N MET A 343 6.11 -9.42 -12.27
CA MET A 343 5.38 -10.68 -12.26
C MET A 343 5.82 -11.55 -13.44
N GLY A 344 6.67 -12.52 -13.16
CA GLY A 344 7.25 -13.42 -14.14
C GLY A 344 6.70 -14.84 -14.04
N TRP A 345 7.57 -15.82 -14.33
CA TRP A 345 7.25 -17.25 -14.38
C TRP A 345 8.16 -18.05 -13.45
N SER A 346 7.59 -19.01 -12.75
CA SER A 346 8.30 -20.00 -11.91
C SER A 346 8.87 -21.18 -12.73
N THR A 347 8.78 -21.14 -14.06
CA THR A 347 9.25 -22.17 -14.97
C THR A 347 10.24 -21.62 -15.98
N PRO A 348 11.06 -22.48 -16.64
CA PRO A 348 12.01 -22.05 -17.66
C PRO A 348 11.33 -21.24 -18.77
N ASN A 349 11.69 -19.98 -18.89
CA ASN A 349 11.23 -19.06 -19.92
C ASN A 349 12.32 -18.02 -20.18
N ASP A 350 12.46 -17.51 -21.39
CA ASP A 350 13.45 -16.48 -21.73
C ASP A 350 13.29 -15.18 -20.90
N GLY A 351 12.10 -15.00 -20.30
CA GLY A 351 11.78 -13.89 -19.41
C GLY A 351 11.94 -14.17 -17.92
N SER A 352 12.25 -15.39 -17.48
CA SER A 352 12.35 -15.72 -16.05
C SER A 352 13.58 -15.13 -15.39
N LEU A 353 13.46 -14.75 -14.11
CA LEU A 353 14.60 -14.52 -13.24
C LEU A 353 15.19 -15.86 -12.82
N THR A 354 16.52 -15.96 -12.79
CA THR A 354 17.21 -17.23 -12.49
C THR A 354 18.42 -17.00 -11.60
N ALA A 355 18.55 -17.80 -10.55
CA ALA A 355 19.74 -17.92 -9.72
C ALA A 355 19.75 -19.32 -9.07
N ASP A 356 20.93 -19.88 -8.77
CA ASP A 356 21.13 -21.18 -8.08
C ASP A 356 20.29 -22.34 -8.62
N GLY A 357 19.94 -22.29 -9.92
CA GLY A 357 19.16 -23.32 -10.58
C GLY A 357 17.65 -23.23 -10.35
N THR A 358 17.17 -22.19 -9.66
CA THR A 358 15.75 -21.90 -9.45
C THR A 358 15.25 -20.80 -10.39
N TYR A 359 13.92 -20.66 -10.50
CA TYR A 359 13.23 -19.64 -11.28
C TYR A 359 12.31 -18.86 -10.34
N ILE A 360 12.57 -17.56 -10.18
CA ILE A 360 11.83 -16.70 -9.28
C ILE A 360 10.80 -15.90 -10.08
N ALA A 361 9.52 -16.12 -9.80
CA ALA A 361 8.41 -15.51 -10.54
C ALA A 361 8.06 -14.10 -10.05
N ASN A 362 8.39 -13.76 -8.81
CA ASN A 362 7.92 -12.55 -8.16
C ASN A 362 9.09 -11.72 -7.67
N ALA A 363 9.15 -10.47 -8.07
CA ALA A 363 10.16 -9.55 -7.58
C ALA A 363 9.61 -8.12 -7.53
N VAL A 364 10.23 -7.30 -6.69
CA VAL A 364 9.87 -5.89 -6.53
C VAL A 364 11.14 -5.05 -6.60
N THR A 365 11.07 -3.88 -7.23
CA THR A 365 12.13 -2.86 -7.13
C THR A 365 11.61 -1.64 -6.41
N SER A 366 12.38 -0.98 -5.57
CA SER A 366 11.97 0.28 -4.97
C SER A 366 12.43 1.49 -5.78
N GLY A 367 11.71 2.59 -5.64
CA GLY A 367 12.09 3.92 -6.08
C GLY A 367 12.19 4.90 -4.91
N ALA A 368 12.22 6.19 -5.22
CA ALA A 368 12.21 7.26 -4.23
C ALA A 368 10.89 7.34 -3.43
N ASP A 369 9.82 6.73 -3.94
CA ASP A 369 8.51 6.58 -3.29
C ASP A 369 8.55 5.73 -2.01
N LEU A 370 9.54 4.85 -1.85
CA LEU A 370 9.71 4.06 -0.63
C LEU A 370 9.68 4.92 0.65
N THR A 371 10.41 6.04 0.66
CA THR A 371 10.47 6.92 1.84
C THR A 371 9.20 7.74 2.05
N TYR A 372 8.39 7.91 1.01
CA TYR A 372 7.10 8.59 1.09
C TYR A 372 6.01 7.68 1.67
N TRP A 373 5.97 6.42 1.24
CA TRP A 373 4.94 5.46 1.63
C TRP A 373 5.32 4.63 2.87
N GLY A 374 6.63 4.56 3.19
CA GLY A 374 7.14 3.82 4.34
C GLY A 374 6.83 2.33 4.29
N ASP A 375 6.51 1.77 5.45
CA ASP A 375 6.31 0.33 5.67
C ASP A 375 5.12 -0.28 4.93
N LEU A 376 4.15 0.52 4.49
CA LEU A 376 3.00 0.07 3.69
C LEU A 376 3.30 0.00 2.18
N TRP A 377 4.43 0.56 1.71
CA TRP A 377 4.82 0.48 0.32
C TRP A 377 5.00 -0.97 -0.14
N TYR A 378 5.82 -1.74 0.56
CA TYR A 378 6.08 -3.13 0.19
C TYR A 378 4.83 -4.02 0.28
N PRO A 379 3.97 -3.92 1.30
CA PRO A 379 2.66 -4.58 1.31
C PRO A 379 1.79 -4.31 0.08
N HIS A 380 1.78 -3.10 -0.45
CA HIS A 380 1.07 -2.79 -1.70
C HIS A 380 1.67 -3.57 -2.88
N GLU A 381 2.97 -3.45 -3.10
CA GLU A 381 3.66 -4.13 -4.20
C GLU A 381 3.63 -5.66 -4.07
N MET A 382 3.80 -6.20 -2.87
CA MET A 382 3.67 -7.63 -2.63
C MET A 382 2.21 -8.10 -2.82
N GLY A 383 1.22 -7.24 -2.64
CA GLY A 383 -0.17 -7.50 -3.00
C GLY A 383 -0.31 -7.95 -4.45
N HIS A 384 0.44 -7.34 -5.39
CA HIS A 384 0.51 -7.78 -6.78
C HIS A 384 1.20 -9.14 -6.92
N SER A 385 2.28 -9.37 -6.20
CA SER A 385 2.92 -10.70 -6.16
C SER A 385 1.99 -11.78 -5.61
N LEU A 386 1.04 -11.41 -4.76
CA LEU A 386 -0.05 -12.28 -4.29
C LEU A 386 -1.21 -12.40 -5.29
N GLY A 387 -1.21 -11.66 -6.39
CA GLY A 387 -2.20 -11.72 -7.46
C GLY A 387 -3.32 -10.67 -7.38
N LEU A 388 -3.25 -9.72 -6.45
CA LEU A 388 -4.26 -8.65 -6.33
C LEU A 388 -4.01 -7.55 -7.36
N PRO A 389 -5.04 -7.04 -8.04
CA PRO A 389 -4.94 -5.88 -8.91
C PRO A 389 -4.95 -4.58 -8.11
N ASP A 390 -4.47 -3.49 -8.72
CA ASP A 390 -4.77 -2.14 -8.27
C ASP A 390 -6.27 -1.87 -8.27
N LEU A 391 -6.72 -1.14 -7.24
CA LEU A 391 -8.11 -0.75 -7.08
C LEU A 391 -8.34 0.75 -7.28
N TYR A 392 -7.28 1.51 -7.61
CA TYR A 392 -7.41 2.93 -7.95
C TYR A 392 -7.73 3.11 -9.45
N GLY A 393 -8.53 4.14 -9.75
CA GLY A 393 -8.90 4.45 -11.13
C GLY A 393 -7.89 5.38 -11.80
N ALA A 394 -7.06 4.88 -12.71
CA ALA A 394 -6.06 5.66 -13.42
C ALA A 394 -6.63 6.68 -14.44
N THR A 395 -7.92 6.66 -14.77
CA THR A 395 -8.41 7.30 -15.99
C THR A 395 -9.58 8.28 -15.84
N ILE A 396 -10.14 8.47 -14.63
CA ILE A 396 -11.25 9.40 -14.43
C ILE A 396 -10.76 10.62 -13.65
N PRO A 397 -10.55 11.77 -14.30
CA PRO A 397 -10.21 13.01 -13.59
C PRO A 397 -11.25 13.34 -12.50
N GLY A 398 -10.80 13.55 -11.26
CA GLY A 398 -11.65 13.92 -10.14
C GLY A 398 -12.36 12.76 -9.42
N ARG A 399 -12.07 11.49 -9.77
CA ARG A 399 -12.48 10.33 -8.99
C ARG A 399 -11.27 9.84 -8.18
N ALA A 400 -11.27 10.06 -6.87
CA ALA A 400 -10.45 9.27 -5.94
C ALA A 400 -10.80 7.80 -6.13
N GLY A 401 -9.87 6.87 -5.89
CA GLY A 401 -10.02 5.45 -6.19
C GLY A 401 -11.39 4.81 -5.89
N PHE A 402 -11.57 3.58 -6.30
CA PHE A 402 -12.88 2.92 -6.23
C PHE A 402 -13.20 2.36 -4.84
N THR A 403 -12.18 2.08 -4.03
CA THR A 403 -12.33 1.46 -2.70
C THR A 403 -11.81 2.33 -1.55
N ARG A 404 -11.25 3.49 -1.83
CA ARG A 404 -10.76 4.45 -0.83
C ARG A 404 -11.87 4.78 0.17
N PRO A 405 -11.61 4.79 1.51
CA PRO A 405 -10.32 4.60 2.17
C PRO A 405 -10.00 3.16 2.62
N PHE A 406 -10.74 2.15 2.17
CA PHE A 406 -10.80 0.82 2.77
C PHE A 406 -9.79 -0.20 2.22
N SER A 407 -8.97 0.17 1.25
CA SER A 407 -8.02 -0.76 0.66
C SER A 407 -6.65 -0.17 0.38
N LEU A 408 -5.60 -0.88 0.84
CA LEU A 408 -4.20 -0.60 0.50
C LEU A 408 -3.95 -0.63 -1.01
N MET A 409 -4.63 -1.51 -1.76
CA MET A 409 -4.50 -1.63 -3.22
C MET A 409 -5.11 -0.44 -3.97
N ASP A 410 -5.82 0.45 -3.29
CA ASP A 410 -6.35 1.71 -3.83
C ASP A 410 -5.50 2.91 -3.41
N ASP A 411 -5.13 2.97 -2.13
CA ASP A 411 -4.43 4.12 -1.57
C ASP A 411 -3.58 3.69 -0.38
N ILE A 412 -2.25 3.72 -0.56
CA ILE A 412 -1.29 3.36 0.49
C ILE A 412 -1.41 4.33 1.69
N GLY A 413 -1.66 5.61 1.43
CA GLY A 413 -1.83 6.65 2.45
C GLY A 413 -3.24 6.77 3.02
N SER A 414 -4.11 5.79 2.83
CA SER A 414 -5.50 5.88 3.32
C SER A 414 -5.60 5.69 4.83
N THR A 415 -6.74 6.11 5.41
CA THR A 415 -7.01 5.98 6.85
C THR A 415 -7.43 4.57 7.28
N ALA A 416 -7.60 3.65 6.33
CA ALA A 416 -7.91 2.24 6.60
C ALA A 416 -7.22 1.34 5.54
N PRO A 417 -5.88 1.31 5.49
CA PRO A 417 -5.11 0.67 4.43
C PRO A 417 -5.06 -0.86 4.55
N GLY A 418 -6.09 -1.51 5.09
CA GLY A 418 -6.20 -2.97 5.09
C GLY A 418 -6.62 -3.51 3.73
N TYR A 419 -6.55 -4.84 3.53
CA TYR A 419 -7.17 -5.47 2.37
C TYR A 419 -8.66 -5.68 2.60
N MET A 420 -9.46 -5.57 1.52
CA MET A 420 -10.90 -5.86 1.53
C MET A 420 -11.17 -7.33 1.90
N GLY A 421 -12.30 -7.60 2.55
CA GLY A 421 -12.66 -8.95 2.97
C GLY A 421 -12.72 -9.96 1.84
N TYR A 422 -13.21 -9.56 0.65
CA TYR A 422 -13.19 -10.41 -0.53
C TYR A 422 -11.76 -10.74 -0.99
N SER A 423 -10.84 -9.77 -0.94
CA SER A 423 -9.41 -9.99 -1.23
C SER A 423 -8.79 -10.98 -0.23
N ARG A 424 -9.09 -10.84 1.06
CA ARG A 424 -8.61 -11.79 2.09
C ARG A 424 -9.15 -13.20 1.86
N TRP A 425 -10.39 -13.34 1.38
CA TRP A 425 -10.98 -14.64 1.08
C TRP A 425 -10.30 -15.32 -0.11
N ILE A 426 -10.08 -14.60 -1.22
CA ILE A 426 -9.31 -15.11 -2.37
C ILE A 426 -7.90 -15.52 -1.96
N LEU A 427 -7.26 -14.77 -1.06
CA LEU A 427 -5.95 -15.07 -0.51
C LEU A 427 -5.98 -16.22 0.51
N ARG A 428 -7.12 -16.88 0.73
CA ARG A 428 -7.29 -17.96 1.70
C ARG A 428 -6.98 -17.52 3.14
N TRP A 429 -7.07 -16.22 3.43
CA TRP A 429 -6.95 -15.68 4.78
C TRP A 429 -8.27 -15.75 5.56
N LEU A 430 -9.39 -15.90 4.85
CA LEU A 430 -10.69 -16.26 5.38
C LEU A 430 -11.06 -17.67 4.90
N ASP A 431 -11.66 -18.46 5.79
CA ASP A 431 -12.27 -19.73 5.43
C ASP A 431 -13.64 -19.54 4.79
N ASP A 432 -14.11 -20.52 4.02
CA ASP A 432 -15.45 -20.51 3.44
C ASP A 432 -16.55 -20.36 4.52
N SER A 433 -16.32 -20.87 5.75
CA SER A 433 -17.22 -20.70 6.89
C SER A 433 -17.32 -19.25 7.42
N GLN A 434 -16.38 -18.39 7.07
CA GLN A 434 -16.37 -16.96 7.44
C GLN A 434 -17.01 -16.07 6.38
N VAL A 435 -17.52 -16.67 5.31
CA VAL A 435 -18.18 -15.98 4.20
C VAL A 435 -19.57 -16.58 3.99
N ALA A 436 -20.60 -15.74 3.94
CA ALA A 436 -21.96 -16.18 3.65
C ALA A 436 -22.31 -15.87 2.20
N CYS A 437 -22.78 -16.87 1.46
CA CYS A 437 -23.36 -16.70 0.13
C CYS A 437 -24.87 -16.69 0.21
N ILE A 438 -25.54 -15.67 -0.33
CA ILE A 438 -26.99 -15.50 -0.25
C ILE A 438 -27.64 -15.41 -1.64
N GLU A 439 -28.86 -15.93 -1.76
CA GLU A 439 -29.71 -15.84 -2.94
C GLU A 439 -31.09 -15.24 -2.65
N GLY A 440 -31.42 -15.02 -1.37
CA GLY A 440 -32.70 -14.52 -0.91
C GLY A 440 -32.58 -13.61 0.31
N ASN A 441 -33.72 -13.25 0.90
CA ASN A 441 -33.74 -12.42 2.10
C ASN A 441 -33.02 -13.11 3.25
N ALA A 442 -32.13 -12.37 3.93
CA ALA A 442 -31.34 -12.89 5.04
C ALA A 442 -31.11 -11.81 6.11
N THR A 443 -30.88 -12.26 7.33
CA THR A 443 -30.32 -11.42 8.40
C THR A 443 -29.05 -12.09 8.91
N VAL A 444 -27.97 -11.34 8.97
CA VAL A 444 -26.63 -11.85 9.35
C VAL A 444 -26.01 -10.91 10.37
N THR A 445 -25.12 -11.46 11.21
CA THR A 445 -24.24 -10.68 12.08
C THR A 445 -22.83 -10.76 11.54
N LEU A 446 -22.28 -9.65 11.09
CA LEU A 446 -20.91 -9.51 10.65
C LEU A 446 -20.03 -9.09 11.83
N THR A 447 -18.95 -9.81 12.09
CA THR A 447 -17.90 -9.36 13.02
C THR A 447 -16.93 -8.43 12.30
N PRO A 448 -16.26 -7.50 13.02
CA PRO A 448 -15.31 -6.60 12.39
C PRO A 448 -14.22 -7.34 11.62
N LEU A 449 -13.89 -6.86 10.43
CA LEU A 449 -12.90 -7.50 9.58
C LEU A 449 -11.52 -7.57 10.24
N ALA A 450 -11.16 -6.60 11.07
CA ALA A 450 -9.89 -6.57 11.79
C ALA A 450 -9.80 -7.53 12.99
N THR A 451 -10.89 -8.26 13.35
CA THR A 451 -10.88 -9.20 14.47
C THR A 451 -10.86 -10.65 14.00
N PHE A 452 -10.48 -11.57 14.88
CA PHE A 452 -10.53 -13.00 14.58
C PHE A 452 -11.93 -13.56 14.67
N GLY A 453 -12.17 -14.66 13.94
CA GLY A 453 -13.38 -15.46 14.01
C GLY A 453 -14.65 -14.76 13.55
N GLY A 454 -15.76 -15.47 13.57
CA GLY A 454 -17.06 -14.96 13.14
C GLY A 454 -17.20 -14.82 11.62
N LEU A 455 -18.37 -14.35 11.20
CA LEU A 455 -18.68 -14.08 9.80
C LEU A 455 -18.08 -12.73 9.39
N LYS A 456 -17.31 -12.71 8.32
CA LYS A 456 -16.56 -11.54 7.87
C LYS A 456 -17.16 -10.87 6.65
N VAL A 457 -17.67 -11.65 5.72
CA VAL A 457 -18.19 -11.17 4.44
C VAL A 457 -19.52 -11.83 4.13
N VAL A 458 -20.46 -11.05 3.61
CA VAL A 458 -21.65 -11.56 2.95
C VAL A 458 -21.59 -11.22 1.47
N LEU A 459 -21.91 -12.18 0.62
CA LEU A 459 -21.91 -12.04 -0.83
C LEU A 459 -23.31 -12.34 -1.40
N PHE A 460 -23.72 -11.52 -2.36
CA PHE A 460 -24.85 -11.78 -3.24
C PHE A 460 -24.36 -11.77 -4.69
N PRO A 461 -24.30 -12.93 -5.36
CA PRO A 461 -23.80 -13.01 -6.73
C PRO A 461 -24.89 -12.54 -7.73
N PHE A 462 -24.55 -11.60 -8.60
CA PHE A 462 -25.36 -11.22 -9.76
C PHE A 462 -25.05 -12.10 -10.97
N SER A 463 -23.82 -12.58 -11.07
CA SER A 463 -23.31 -13.44 -12.15
C SER A 463 -22.09 -14.22 -11.67
N GLN A 464 -21.47 -14.99 -12.55
CA GLN A 464 -20.20 -15.68 -12.30
C GLN A 464 -18.97 -14.73 -12.28
N SER A 465 -19.18 -13.44 -12.56
CA SER A 465 -18.13 -12.42 -12.56
C SER A 465 -18.42 -11.26 -11.63
N ARG A 466 -19.64 -11.13 -11.09
CA ARG A 466 -20.04 -9.95 -10.33
C ARG A 466 -20.89 -10.28 -9.11
N ALA A 467 -20.52 -9.70 -7.97
CA ALA A 467 -21.24 -9.83 -6.71
C ALA A 467 -21.29 -8.52 -5.93
N LEU A 468 -22.35 -8.35 -5.13
CA LEU A 468 -22.39 -7.40 -4.03
C LEU A 468 -21.72 -8.05 -2.82
N ALA A 469 -20.85 -7.33 -2.15
CA ALA A 469 -20.16 -7.75 -0.94
C ALA A 469 -20.43 -6.77 0.21
N ILE A 470 -20.47 -7.29 1.43
CA ILE A 470 -20.70 -6.53 2.66
C ILE A 470 -19.72 -7.02 3.72
N GLU A 471 -19.04 -6.10 4.39
CA GLU A 471 -18.13 -6.38 5.51
C GLU A 471 -18.30 -5.35 6.62
N SER A 472 -17.91 -5.66 7.85
CA SER A 472 -17.94 -4.74 8.99
C SER A 472 -16.56 -4.16 9.25
N ARG A 473 -16.46 -2.83 9.37
CA ARG A 473 -15.23 -2.12 9.69
C ARG A 473 -15.36 -1.36 11.00
N ARG A 474 -14.32 -1.44 11.83
CA ARG A 474 -14.20 -0.75 13.12
C ARG A 474 -12.82 -0.13 13.24
N GLN A 475 -12.66 0.89 14.06
CA GLN A 475 -11.39 1.55 14.40
C GLN A 475 -10.49 0.59 15.21
N ILE A 476 -9.98 -0.46 14.55
CA ILE A 476 -9.13 -1.50 15.12
C ILE A 476 -7.97 -1.79 14.16
N GLY A 477 -6.75 -1.85 14.65
CA GLY A 477 -5.56 -2.16 13.84
C GLY A 477 -5.38 -1.15 12.71
N TYR A 478 -5.21 -1.63 11.49
CA TYR A 478 -5.04 -0.77 10.30
C TYR A 478 -6.28 0.04 9.91
N ASP A 479 -7.43 -0.20 10.54
CA ASP A 479 -8.65 0.59 10.38
C ASP A 479 -8.82 1.67 11.48
N ASN A 480 -7.81 1.90 12.34
CA ASN A 480 -7.92 2.76 13.52
C ASN A 480 -8.30 4.21 13.19
N ASP A 481 -7.91 4.71 12.04
CA ASP A 481 -8.13 6.09 11.62
C ASP A 481 -9.37 6.27 10.73
N LEU A 482 -10.23 5.25 10.65
CA LEU A 482 -11.50 5.36 9.94
C LEU A 482 -12.34 6.51 10.48
N ALA A 483 -12.72 7.43 9.59
CA ALA A 483 -13.64 8.51 9.93
C ALA A 483 -15.05 8.03 10.30
N ARG A 484 -15.43 6.82 9.85
CA ARG A 484 -16.78 6.27 10.04
C ARG A 484 -16.75 4.74 10.08
N GLU A 485 -17.00 4.18 11.24
CA GLU A 485 -17.20 2.74 11.46
C GLU A 485 -18.56 2.28 10.92
N GLY A 486 -18.68 1.01 10.53
CA GLY A 486 -19.96 0.43 10.12
C GLY A 486 -19.82 -0.62 9.02
N ALA A 487 -20.95 -0.93 8.36
CA ALA A 487 -20.99 -1.88 7.28
C ALA A 487 -20.56 -1.23 5.95
N VAL A 488 -19.51 -1.76 5.35
CA VAL A 488 -19.02 -1.34 4.03
C VAL A 488 -19.66 -2.23 2.97
N VAL A 489 -20.31 -1.60 2.00
CA VAL A 489 -21.00 -2.29 0.89
C VAL A 489 -20.28 -1.96 -0.40
N TYR A 490 -19.89 -2.97 -1.15
CA TYR A 490 -19.12 -2.80 -2.38
C TYR A 490 -19.47 -3.84 -3.45
N ILE A 491 -19.15 -3.51 -4.69
CA ILE A 491 -19.25 -4.42 -5.82
C ILE A 491 -17.88 -5.03 -6.09
N VAL A 492 -17.87 -6.32 -6.40
CA VAL A 492 -16.73 -7.02 -7.02
C VAL A 492 -17.12 -7.38 -8.44
N ASN A 493 -16.26 -7.05 -9.41
CA ASN A 493 -16.43 -7.41 -10.82
C ASN A 493 -15.11 -7.92 -11.41
N THR A 494 -15.00 -9.22 -11.56
CA THR A 494 -13.75 -9.89 -11.97
C THR A 494 -13.47 -9.81 -13.48
N GLU A 495 -14.42 -9.33 -14.29
CA GLU A 495 -14.19 -9.00 -15.71
C GLU A 495 -13.50 -7.64 -15.90
N ASN A 496 -13.53 -6.79 -14.89
CA ASN A 496 -12.83 -5.52 -14.91
C ASN A 496 -11.39 -5.74 -14.45
N GLY A 497 -10.44 -5.42 -15.30
CA GLY A 497 -9.02 -5.35 -14.93
C GLY A 497 -8.65 -3.97 -14.41
N PHE A 498 -7.36 -3.79 -14.11
CA PHE A 498 -6.79 -2.50 -13.75
C PHE A 498 -7.16 -1.42 -14.79
N GLY A 499 -7.68 -0.30 -14.31
CA GLY A 499 -7.99 0.86 -15.14
C GLY A 499 -9.07 0.62 -16.20
N GLY A 500 -10.05 -0.24 -15.90
CA GLY A 500 -11.11 -0.66 -16.82
C GLY A 500 -11.57 0.45 -17.77
N GLY A 501 -11.53 0.18 -19.06
CA GLY A 501 -11.90 1.14 -20.11
C GLY A 501 -13.35 1.63 -20.05
N SER A 502 -14.17 1.03 -19.16
CA SER A 502 -15.53 1.42 -18.81
C SER A 502 -15.59 2.50 -17.71
N GLY A 503 -14.47 2.80 -17.04
CA GLY A 503 -14.45 3.66 -15.86
C GLY A 503 -14.96 2.98 -14.59
N GLU A 504 -15.11 1.67 -14.59
CA GLU A 504 -15.44 0.82 -13.44
C GLU A 504 -14.19 0.02 -13.04
N GLY A 505 -13.92 -0.06 -11.73
CA GLY A 505 -12.81 -0.85 -11.20
C GLY A 505 -13.20 -2.31 -10.96
N PRO A 506 -12.23 -3.17 -10.61
CA PRO A 506 -12.50 -4.55 -10.20
C PRO A 506 -13.23 -4.64 -8.85
N MET A 507 -13.15 -3.59 -8.03
CA MET A 507 -13.99 -3.36 -6.85
C MET A 507 -14.45 -1.91 -6.80
N GLU A 508 -15.65 -1.66 -6.24
CA GLU A 508 -16.18 -0.31 -6.03
C GLU A 508 -16.97 -0.25 -4.73
N VAL A 509 -16.55 0.58 -3.78
CA VAL A 509 -17.31 0.87 -2.56
C VAL A 509 -18.45 1.82 -2.89
N LEU A 510 -19.63 1.40 -2.51
CA LEU A 510 -20.87 2.15 -2.70
C LEU A 510 -21.07 3.22 -1.60
N ASN A 511 -22.24 3.88 -1.59
CA ASN A 511 -22.58 4.89 -0.58
C ASN A 511 -21.57 6.05 -0.50
N ASN A 512 -21.05 6.51 -1.64
CA ASN A 512 -20.03 7.55 -1.69
C ASN A 512 -18.77 7.19 -0.85
N ALA A 513 -18.34 5.94 -0.93
CA ALA A 513 -17.20 5.40 -0.19
C ALA A 513 -17.33 5.55 1.34
N GLN A 514 -18.52 5.40 1.88
CA GLN A 514 -18.79 5.47 3.31
C GLN A 514 -19.46 4.20 3.82
N ALA A 515 -19.09 3.79 5.03
CA ALA A 515 -19.79 2.73 5.75
C ALA A 515 -21.24 3.13 6.08
N LEU A 516 -22.17 2.17 6.12
CA LEU A 516 -23.53 2.36 6.59
C LEU A 516 -23.58 2.28 8.11
N LEU A 517 -24.34 3.19 8.72
CA LEU A 517 -24.63 3.23 10.15
C LEU A 517 -25.96 2.54 10.50
N PRO A 518 -26.26 2.31 11.79
CA PRO A 518 -27.54 1.78 12.22
C PRO A 518 -28.72 2.57 11.67
N ASN A 519 -29.70 1.84 11.11
CA ASN A 519 -30.90 2.33 10.41
C ASN A 519 -30.64 3.00 9.06
N GLU A 520 -29.41 3.01 8.56
CA GLU A 520 -29.14 3.38 7.18
C GLU A 520 -29.36 2.18 6.25
N SER A 521 -29.76 2.47 5.03
CA SER A 521 -30.02 1.47 3.99
C SER A 521 -29.41 1.93 2.67
N LEU A 522 -28.90 0.96 1.91
CA LEU A 522 -28.43 1.15 0.54
C LEU A 522 -29.15 0.14 -0.37
N THR A 523 -29.67 0.62 -1.49
CA THR A 523 -30.22 -0.26 -2.53
C THR A 523 -29.30 -0.20 -3.76
N TYR A 524 -28.88 -1.36 -4.20
CA TYR A 524 -28.13 -1.54 -5.44
C TYR A 524 -28.80 -2.63 -6.27
N GLU A 525 -29.22 -2.29 -7.48
CA GLU A 525 -30.09 -3.13 -8.33
C GLU A 525 -31.32 -3.62 -7.55
N ASN A 526 -31.48 -4.92 -7.39
CA ASN A 526 -32.62 -5.52 -6.66
C ASN A 526 -32.27 -5.89 -5.21
N VAL A 527 -31.11 -5.50 -4.69
CA VAL A 527 -30.69 -5.82 -3.33
C VAL A 527 -30.74 -4.58 -2.45
N THR A 528 -31.42 -4.64 -1.33
CA THR A 528 -31.41 -3.61 -0.29
C THR A 528 -30.69 -4.13 0.94
N VAL A 529 -29.64 -3.43 1.35
CA VAL A 529 -28.85 -3.70 2.56
C VAL A 529 -29.22 -2.69 3.62
N THR A 530 -29.60 -3.14 4.81
CA THR A 530 -29.95 -2.28 5.94
C THR A 530 -29.17 -2.70 7.19
N VAL A 531 -28.47 -1.77 7.82
CA VAL A 531 -27.85 -1.99 9.14
C VAL A 531 -28.91 -1.85 10.21
N LYS A 532 -29.24 -2.94 10.90
CA LYS A 532 -30.26 -2.96 11.97
C LYS A 532 -29.67 -2.52 13.30
N GLU A 533 -28.52 -3.05 13.62
CA GLU A 533 -27.81 -2.82 14.88
C GLU A 533 -26.30 -2.76 14.60
N ALA A 534 -25.59 -2.01 15.42
CA ALA A 534 -24.13 -2.00 15.42
C ALA A 534 -23.61 -1.94 16.85
N SER A 535 -22.51 -2.64 17.10
CA SER A 535 -21.80 -2.67 18.38
C SER A 535 -20.29 -2.79 18.13
N SER A 536 -19.48 -2.82 19.18
CA SER A 536 -18.06 -3.18 19.09
C SER A 536 -17.85 -4.58 18.49
N GLU A 537 -18.81 -5.49 18.67
CA GLU A 537 -18.77 -6.87 18.18
C GLU A 537 -19.15 -7.02 16.71
N GLY A 538 -19.63 -5.94 16.07
CA GLY A 538 -19.97 -5.92 14.64
C GLY A 538 -21.34 -5.34 14.30
N ASP A 539 -21.84 -5.70 13.12
CA ASP A 539 -23.07 -5.18 12.54
C ASP A 539 -24.10 -6.27 12.28
N VAL A 540 -25.34 -6.03 12.68
CA VAL A 540 -26.48 -6.86 12.26
C VAL A 540 -27.05 -6.29 10.98
N ILE A 541 -26.96 -7.05 9.90
CA ILE A 541 -27.32 -6.65 8.54
C ILE A 541 -28.56 -7.40 8.10
N GLN A 542 -29.59 -6.67 7.69
CA GLN A 542 -30.72 -7.21 6.97
C GLN A 542 -30.55 -6.99 5.46
N ILE A 543 -30.76 -8.03 4.68
CA ILE A 543 -30.69 -8.02 3.23
C ILE A 543 -32.03 -8.44 2.67
N ASP A 544 -32.63 -7.56 1.87
CA ASP A 544 -33.90 -7.77 1.22
C ASP A 544 -33.72 -7.78 -0.31
N ILE A 545 -34.22 -8.84 -0.94
CA ILE A 545 -34.22 -8.96 -2.40
C ILE A 545 -35.55 -8.47 -2.95
N ASN A 546 -35.48 -7.40 -3.72
CA ASN A 546 -36.68 -6.77 -4.33
C ASN A 546 -36.99 -7.46 -5.67
N ASN A 547 -38.20 -7.95 -5.83
CA ASN A 547 -38.70 -8.60 -7.06
C ASN A 547 -38.98 -7.58 -8.17
#